data_e48c5db62aa00c589ac9388e7c888b85
#
_entry.id   e48c5db62aa00c589ac9388e7c888b85
#
_cell.length_a   1.000
_cell.length_b   1.000
_cell.length_c   1.000
_cell.angle_alpha   90.00
_cell.angle_beta   90.00
_cell.angle_gamma   90.00
#
_symmetry.space_group_name_H-M   'P 1'
#
loop_
_entity.id
_entity.type
_entity.pdbx_description
1 polymer ?
#
loop_
_entity_poly.entity_id
_entity_poly.type
_entity_poly.pdbx_seq_one_letter_code
_entity_poly.pdbx_strand_id
1 'polypeptide(L)'
;MFKNGFLSFNPFEGVVAPKINDSLPKALSPEDVNKLLSFEPKTIFDFRDKAFLELLYSSGLRVSEAISVNLSSFESDFTFVRVVGKGNKERMLPVGKYAKYAIQKWLDIREVSADKDVLFTNKFGKRITARAMQERLYKLSLRQGMSPVNPHMLRHSFATHLLESSGDLRSIQEMLGHSSLSTTQIYTKLNFQQLAKIYDNSHPHAKKEN
;
A
#
# COMPACT_ATOMS: atom_id res chain seq x y z
N MET A 1 -32.81 -23.66 4.65
CA MET A 1 -33.21 -25.07 4.41
C MET A 1 -33.78 -25.71 5.65
N PHE A 2 -33.09 -25.77 6.79
CA PHE A 2 -33.66 -26.29 8.07
C PHE A 2 -34.88 -25.49 8.53
N LYS A 3 -34.80 -24.14 8.57
CA LYS A 3 -35.94 -23.27 8.94
C LYS A 3 -37.19 -23.39 8.04
N ASN A 4 -37.03 -23.93 6.84
CA ASN A 4 -38.12 -24.12 5.85
C ASN A 4 -38.62 -25.57 5.79
N GLY A 5 -38.25 -26.43 6.76
CA GLY A 5 -38.73 -27.81 6.85
C GLY A 5 -38.15 -28.82 5.86
N PHE A 6 -37.15 -28.44 5.07
CA PHE A 6 -36.50 -29.35 4.11
C PHE A 6 -35.47 -30.30 4.73
N LEU A 7 -35.08 -30.06 5.98
CA LEU A 7 -34.16 -30.93 6.75
C LEU A 7 -34.73 -31.17 8.11
N SER A 8 -34.68 -32.42 8.57
CA SER A 8 -35.16 -32.86 9.88
C SER A 8 -34.19 -32.56 11.04
N PHE A 9 -32.96 -32.14 10.71
CA PHE A 9 -31.95 -31.76 11.68
C PHE A 9 -31.13 -30.58 11.15
N ASN A 10 -30.51 -29.84 12.04
CA ASN A 10 -29.58 -28.77 11.65
C ASN A 10 -28.19 -29.37 11.42
N PRO A 11 -27.67 -29.42 10.16
CA PRO A 11 -26.35 -30.01 9.87
C PRO A 11 -25.18 -29.22 10.46
N PHE A 12 -25.43 -28.02 10.99
CA PHE A 12 -24.42 -27.17 11.64
C PHE A 12 -24.52 -27.19 13.18
N GLU A 13 -25.40 -28.06 13.74
CA GLU A 13 -25.49 -28.24 15.17
C GLU A 13 -24.21 -28.90 15.69
N GLY A 14 -23.51 -28.21 16.59
CA GLY A 14 -22.20 -28.65 17.10
C GLY A 14 -20.98 -28.17 16.31
N VAL A 15 -21.13 -27.42 15.20
CA VAL A 15 -20.02 -26.77 14.55
C VAL A 15 -19.57 -25.58 15.39
N VAL A 16 -18.46 -25.77 16.10
CA VAL A 16 -17.80 -24.69 16.85
C VAL A 16 -16.99 -23.86 15.84
N ALA A 17 -17.34 -22.59 15.70
CA ALA A 17 -16.51 -21.68 14.89
C ALA A 17 -15.08 -21.69 15.45
N PRO A 18 -14.05 -21.83 14.58
CA PRO A 18 -12.68 -21.73 15.04
C PRO A 18 -12.48 -20.40 15.77
N LYS A 19 -11.87 -20.42 16.96
CA LYS A 19 -11.42 -19.20 17.63
C LYS A 19 -10.44 -18.49 16.70
N ILE A 20 -10.89 -17.43 16.07
CA ILE A 20 -10.01 -16.51 15.38
C ILE A 20 -9.18 -15.85 16.49
N ASN A 21 -7.90 -16.14 16.55
CA ASN A 21 -6.99 -15.30 17.32
C ASN A 21 -7.01 -13.94 16.65
N ASP A 22 -7.81 -13.01 17.18
CA ASP A 22 -7.88 -11.60 16.79
C ASP A 22 -6.58 -10.86 17.23
N SER A 23 -5.43 -11.39 16.87
CA SER A 23 -4.25 -10.54 16.81
C SER A 23 -4.36 -9.73 15.52
N LEU A 24 -4.98 -8.55 15.62
CA LEU A 24 -4.86 -7.54 14.57
C LEU A 24 -3.38 -7.47 14.15
N PRO A 25 -3.07 -7.51 12.86
CA PRO A 25 -1.69 -7.39 12.42
C PRO A 25 -1.12 -6.10 13.01
N LYS A 26 -0.15 -6.23 13.91
CA LYS A 26 0.51 -5.07 14.52
C LYS A 26 1.11 -4.21 13.41
N ALA A 27 0.89 -2.91 13.50
CA ALA A 27 1.65 -1.98 12.69
C ALA A 27 3.15 -2.22 12.93
N LEU A 28 3.95 -2.13 11.87
CA LEU A 28 5.41 -2.13 12.00
C LEU A 28 5.83 -0.83 12.69
N SER A 29 6.85 -0.87 13.53
CA SER A 29 7.46 0.35 14.06
C SER A 29 8.11 1.17 12.94
N PRO A 30 8.36 2.47 13.12
CA PRO A 30 9.13 3.26 12.17
C PRO A 30 10.51 2.65 11.87
N GLU A 31 11.16 2.05 12.86
CA GLU A 31 12.44 1.35 12.73
C GLU A 31 12.32 0.11 11.86
N ASP A 32 11.26 -0.69 12.03
CA ASP A 32 11.00 -1.86 11.20
C ASP A 32 10.70 -1.48 9.76
N VAL A 33 9.91 -0.43 9.54
CA VAL A 33 9.67 0.11 8.19
C VAL A 33 10.96 0.60 7.57
N ASN A 34 11.78 1.34 8.32
CA ASN A 34 13.10 1.78 7.85
C ASN A 34 13.98 0.58 7.46
N LYS A 35 14.05 -0.43 8.31
CA LYS A 35 14.81 -1.66 8.04
C LYS A 35 14.32 -2.33 6.76
N LEU A 36 13.00 -2.48 6.61
CA LEU A 36 12.38 -3.08 5.43
C LEU A 36 12.70 -2.31 4.15
N LEU A 37 12.61 -0.97 4.20
CA LEU A 37 12.79 -0.09 3.05
C LEU A 37 14.25 0.29 2.78
N SER A 38 15.21 0.03 3.69
CA SER A 38 16.63 0.42 3.53
C SER A 38 17.45 -0.57 2.70
N PHE A 39 16.85 -1.61 2.11
CA PHE A 39 17.63 -2.53 1.27
C PHE A 39 18.17 -1.84 0.02
N GLU A 40 19.40 -2.19 -0.34
CA GLU A 40 20.02 -1.74 -1.56
C GLU A 40 19.60 -2.64 -2.74
N PRO A 41 18.96 -2.08 -3.79
CA PRO A 41 18.61 -2.83 -4.98
C PRO A 41 19.85 -3.36 -5.71
N LYS A 42 19.89 -4.68 -5.98
CA LYS A 42 20.99 -5.33 -6.69
C LYS A 42 20.58 -5.84 -8.09
N THR A 43 19.30 -6.03 -8.31
CA THR A 43 18.75 -6.51 -9.58
C THR A 43 17.68 -5.54 -10.07
N ILE A 44 17.40 -5.57 -11.39
CA ILE A 44 16.33 -4.75 -11.99
C ILE A 44 14.99 -4.91 -11.26
N PHE A 45 14.67 -6.11 -10.78
CA PHE A 45 13.43 -6.34 -10.05
C PHE A 45 13.47 -5.85 -8.60
N ASP A 46 14.66 -5.68 -8.02
CA ASP A 46 14.78 -5.06 -6.69
C ASP A 46 14.45 -3.56 -6.76
N PHE A 47 14.79 -2.86 -7.84
CA PHE A 47 14.37 -1.47 -8.06
C PHE A 47 12.85 -1.35 -8.21
N ARG A 48 12.21 -2.27 -8.96
CA ARG A 48 10.75 -2.34 -9.03
C ARG A 48 10.13 -2.56 -7.66
N ASP A 49 10.66 -3.54 -6.90
CA ASP A 49 10.13 -3.89 -5.60
C ASP A 49 10.30 -2.73 -4.60
N LYS A 50 11.42 -2.01 -4.68
CA LYS A 50 11.66 -0.79 -3.90
C LYS A 50 10.61 0.27 -4.22
N ALA A 51 10.42 0.58 -5.50
CA ALA A 51 9.42 1.55 -5.95
C ALA A 51 8.00 1.17 -5.51
N PHE A 52 7.66 -0.12 -5.61
CA PHE A 52 6.37 -0.63 -5.18
C PHE A 52 6.14 -0.47 -3.67
N LEU A 53 7.14 -0.83 -2.86
CA LEU A 53 7.04 -0.77 -1.39
C LEU A 53 7.01 0.67 -0.89
N GLU A 54 7.82 1.55 -1.47
CA GLU A 54 7.79 2.99 -1.18
C GLU A 54 6.43 3.60 -1.53
N LEU A 55 5.84 3.22 -2.68
CA LEU A 55 4.50 3.70 -3.06
C LEU A 55 3.42 3.16 -2.11
N LEU A 56 3.46 1.87 -1.75
CA LEU A 56 2.52 1.30 -0.78
C LEU A 56 2.55 2.03 0.55
N TYR A 57 3.74 2.28 1.07
CA TYR A 57 3.90 2.91 2.37
C TYR A 57 3.61 4.41 2.32
N SER A 58 4.00 5.14 1.25
CA SER A 58 3.77 6.59 1.17
C SER A 58 2.32 6.99 0.92
N SER A 59 1.54 6.14 0.27
CA SER A 59 0.17 6.46 -0.15
C SER A 59 -0.88 5.58 0.53
N GLY A 60 -0.47 4.64 1.36
CA GLY A 60 -1.36 3.72 2.06
C GLY A 60 -2.24 2.89 1.13
N LEU A 61 -1.77 2.55 -0.06
CA LEU A 61 -2.52 1.79 -1.06
C LEU A 61 -2.80 0.35 -0.63
N ARG A 62 -3.91 -0.21 -1.11
CA ARG A 62 -4.06 -1.67 -1.10
C ARG A 62 -3.13 -2.27 -2.16
N VAL A 63 -2.68 -3.52 -1.95
CA VAL A 63 -1.82 -4.20 -2.93
C VAL A 63 -2.46 -4.26 -4.31
N SER A 64 -3.77 -4.53 -4.39
CA SER A 64 -4.51 -4.56 -5.65
C SER A 64 -4.57 -3.20 -6.33
N GLU A 65 -4.72 -2.12 -5.57
CA GLU A 65 -4.68 -0.75 -6.10
C GLU A 65 -3.28 -0.45 -6.65
N ALA A 66 -2.23 -0.71 -5.87
CA ALA A 66 -0.86 -0.42 -6.27
C ALA A 66 -0.41 -1.18 -7.53
N ILE A 67 -0.76 -2.47 -7.69
CA ILE A 67 -0.43 -3.21 -8.91
C ILE A 67 -1.22 -2.73 -10.13
N SER A 68 -2.40 -2.11 -9.91
CA SER A 68 -3.25 -1.60 -11.01
C SER A 68 -2.82 -0.22 -11.50
N VAL A 69 -1.91 0.45 -10.79
CA VAL A 69 -1.43 1.78 -11.17
C VAL A 69 -0.77 1.74 -12.56
N ASN A 70 -1.12 2.72 -13.36
CA ASN A 70 -0.53 3.01 -14.66
C ASN A 70 0.33 4.28 -14.58
N LEU A 71 1.17 4.54 -15.57
CA LEU A 71 1.88 5.82 -15.68
C LEU A 71 0.89 6.98 -15.85
N SER A 72 -0.15 6.79 -16.65
CA SER A 72 -1.25 7.73 -16.84
C SER A 72 -2.08 8.00 -15.58
N SER A 73 -1.91 7.18 -14.54
CA SER A 73 -2.56 7.41 -13.24
C SER A 73 -1.90 8.54 -12.44
N PHE A 74 -0.66 8.91 -12.77
CA PHE A 74 0.06 9.99 -12.10
C PHE A 74 -0.17 11.35 -12.74
N GLU A 75 -0.02 12.40 -11.96
CA GLU A 75 0.24 13.73 -12.51
C GLU A 75 1.66 13.77 -13.10
N SER A 76 1.91 14.72 -13.99
CA SER A 76 3.17 14.81 -14.76
C SER A 76 4.43 14.87 -13.91
N ASP A 77 4.33 15.36 -12.68
CA ASP A 77 5.42 15.49 -11.71
C ASP A 77 5.47 14.35 -10.66
N PHE A 78 4.61 13.35 -10.80
CA PHE A 78 4.46 12.24 -9.86
C PHE A 78 4.11 12.65 -8.42
N THR A 79 3.55 13.85 -8.22
CA THR A 79 3.15 14.32 -6.89
C THR A 79 1.87 13.65 -6.40
N PHE A 80 0.98 13.31 -7.33
CA PHE A 80 -0.29 12.63 -7.03
C PHE A 80 -0.49 11.41 -7.92
N VAL A 81 -1.17 10.42 -7.36
CA VAL A 81 -1.63 9.22 -8.08
C VAL A 81 -3.14 9.07 -7.93
N ARG A 82 -3.82 8.84 -9.04
CA ARG A 82 -5.24 8.49 -9.09
C ARG A 82 -5.39 6.98 -8.98
N VAL A 83 -6.26 6.55 -8.07
CA VAL A 83 -6.56 5.12 -7.87
C VAL A 83 -8.06 4.89 -7.82
N VAL A 84 -8.47 3.70 -8.28
CA VAL A 84 -9.86 3.25 -8.25
C VAL A 84 -10.02 2.28 -7.09
N GLY A 85 -10.87 2.62 -6.14
CA GLY A 85 -11.17 1.82 -4.96
C GLY A 85 -12.40 0.92 -5.11
N LYS A 86 -12.86 0.37 -3.99
CA LYS A 86 -14.09 -0.43 -3.93
C LYS A 86 -15.30 0.38 -4.43
N GLY A 87 -16.12 -0.22 -5.27
CA GLY A 87 -17.31 0.43 -5.85
C GLY A 87 -16.98 1.41 -6.97
N ASN A 88 -15.83 1.23 -7.64
CA ASN A 88 -15.38 2.08 -8.76
C ASN A 88 -15.23 3.57 -8.40
N LYS A 89 -14.99 3.88 -7.12
CA LYS A 89 -14.76 5.25 -6.66
C LYS A 89 -13.30 5.63 -6.85
N GLU A 90 -13.09 6.70 -7.60
CA GLU A 90 -11.75 7.28 -7.79
C GLU A 90 -11.37 8.16 -6.62
N ARG A 91 -10.10 8.15 -6.28
CA ARG A 91 -9.50 9.11 -5.36
C ARG A 91 -8.07 9.46 -5.76
N MET A 92 -7.67 10.68 -5.47
CA MET A 92 -6.29 11.14 -5.62
C MET A 92 -5.56 10.94 -4.30
N LEU A 93 -4.33 10.45 -4.38
CA LEU A 93 -3.47 10.26 -3.21
C LEU A 93 -2.13 10.94 -3.45
N PRO A 94 -1.54 11.56 -2.43
CA PRO A 94 -0.19 12.12 -2.55
C PRO A 94 0.84 10.98 -2.63
N VAL A 95 1.92 11.25 -3.33
CA VAL A 95 3.08 10.36 -3.46
C VAL A 95 4.24 11.02 -2.76
N GLY A 96 4.78 10.38 -1.74
CA GLY A 96 5.91 10.90 -0.96
C GLY A 96 7.21 10.99 -1.80
N LYS A 97 8.13 11.85 -1.38
CA LYS A 97 9.39 12.10 -2.11
C LYS A 97 10.22 10.83 -2.36
N TYR A 98 10.26 9.91 -1.39
CA TYR A 98 11.01 8.67 -1.51
C TYR A 98 10.38 7.69 -2.51
N ALA A 99 9.04 7.62 -2.53
CA ALA A 99 8.33 6.82 -3.54
C ALA A 99 8.53 7.39 -4.95
N LYS A 100 8.45 8.71 -5.11
CA LYS A 100 8.71 9.41 -6.36
C LYS A 100 10.12 9.11 -6.88
N TYR A 101 11.14 9.23 -6.02
CA TYR A 101 12.53 8.91 -6.36
C TYR A 101 12.68 7.43 -6.77
N ALA A 102 12.12 6.50 -6.00
CA ALA A 102 12.22 5.07 -6.29
C ALA A 102 11.50 4.70 -7.59
N ILE A 103 10.34 5.29 -7.87
CA ILE A 103 9.60 5.12 -9.13
C ILE A 103 10.46 5.62 -10.29
N GLN A 104 11.07 6.80 -10.20
CA GLN A 104 11.93 7.32 -11.26
C GLN A 104 13.10 6.37 -11.53
N LYS A 105 13.79 5.89 -10.49
CA LYS A 105 14.87 4.90 -10.65
C LYS A 105 14.41 3.61 -11.31
N TRP A 106 13.20 3.15 -11.00
CA TRP A 106 12.61 1.99 -11.68
C TRP A 106 12.34 2.28 -13.16
N LEU A 107 11.80 3.45 -13.48
CA LEU A 107 11.49 3.85 -14.85
C LEU A 107 12.74 3.98 -15.71
N ASP A 108 13.85 4.46 -15.14
CA ASP A 108 15.13 4.65 -15.85
C ASP A 108 15.73 3.32 -16.34
N ILE A 109 15.45 2.20 -15.67
CA ILE A 109 16.10 0.90 -15.93
C ILE A 109 15.16 -0.19 -16.41
N ARG A 110 13.82 0.01 -16.28
CA ARG A 110 12.87 -1.00 -16.71
C ARG A 110 12.88 -1.15 -18.22
N GLU A 111 12.76 -2.38 -18.70
CA GLU A 111 12.46 -2.62 -20.10
C GLU A 111 11.05 -2.12 -20.43
N VAL A 112 10.89 -1.57 -21.64
CA VAL A 112 9.60 -1.09 -22.10
C VAL A 112 8.66 -2.27 -22.28
N SER A 113 7.60 -2.29 -21.53
CA SER A 113 6.53 -3.29 -21.62
C SER A 113 5.78 -3.19 -22.96
N ALA A 114 5.18 -4.28 -23.41
CA ALA A 114 4.21 -4.28 -24.51
C ALA A 114 3.05 -3.31 -24.23
N ASP A 115 2.60 -3.23 -22.97
CA ASP A 115 1.74 -2.15 -22.47
C ASP A 115 2.61 -1.09 -21.79
N LYS A 116 2.93 -0.04 -22.52
CA LYS A 116 3.81 1.05 -22.07
C LYS A 116 3.29 1.79 -20.84
N ASP A 117 1.99 1.73 -20.58
CA ASP A 117 1.33 2.45 -19.49
C ASP A 117 1.42 1.70 -18.14
N VAL A 118 1.66 0.38 -18.15
CA VAL A 118 1.80 -0.39 -16.90
C VAL A 118 3.03 0.04 -16.10
N LEU A 119 2.86 0.46 -14.84
CA LEU A 119 3.99 0.87 -13.99
C LEU A 119 4.82 -0.33 -13.54
N PHE A 120 4.21 -1.34 -12.93
CA PHE A 120 4.92 -2.48 -12.34
C PHE A 120 4.79 -3.74 -13.19
N THR A 121 5.88 -4.13 -13.83
CA THR A 121 5.93 -5.27 -14.75
C THR A 121 6.70 -6.46 -14.15
N ASN A 122 6.37 -7.65 -14.63
CA ASN A 122 7.11 -8.87 -14.37
C ASN A 122 8.22 -9.09 -15.44
N LYS A 123 8.95 -10.21 -15.35
CA LYS A 123 10.03 -10.55 -16.29
C LYS A 123 9.58 -10.75 -17.75
N PHE A 124 8.29 -10.83 -18.00
CA PHE A 124 7.72 -10.96 -19.36
C PHE A 124 7.12 -9.65 -19.87
N GLY A 125 7.38 -8.53 -19.20
CA GLY A 125 6.83 -7.22 -19.56
C GLY A 125 5.33 -7.07 -19.28
N LYS A 126 4.67 -8.03 -18.61
CA LYS A 126 3.26 -7.97 -18.23
C LYS A 126 3.10 -7.42 -16.81
N ARG A 127 1.93 -6.86 -16.50
CA ARG A 127 1.59 -6.40 -15.14
C ARG A 127 1.88 -7.49 -14.11
N ILE A 128 2.53 -7.12 -13.02
CA ILE A 128 2.79 -8.03 -11.91
C ILE A 128 1.49 -8.37 -11.17
N THR A 129 1.42 -9.56 -10.57
CA THR A 129 0.26 -9.97 -9.78
C THR A 129 0.42 -9.61 -8.31
N ALA A 130 -0.71 -9.44 -7.59
CA ALA A 130 -0.71 -9.21 -6.15
C ALA A 130 0.02 -10.32 -5.39
N ARG A 131 -0.21 -11.60 -5.79
CA ARG A 131 0.45 -12.75 -5.18
C ARG A 131 1.97 -12.70 -5.34
N ALA A 132 2.46 -12.35 -6.53
CA ALA A 132 3.89 -12.22 -6.76
C ALA A 132 4.52 -11.12 -5.89
N MET A 133 3.85 -9.96 -5.73
CA MET A 133 4.37 -8.90 -4.85
C MET A 133 4.30 -9.27 -3.38
N GLN A 134 3.26 -9.98 -2.94
CA GLN A 134 3.19 -10.50 -1.57
C GLN A 134 4.34 -11.47 -1.28
N GLU A 135 4.63 -12.39 -2.21
CA GLU A 135 5.75 -13.32 -2.08
C GLU A 135 7.11 -12.60 -2.07
N ARG A 136 7.27 -11.56 -2.91
CA ARG A 136 8.49 -10.73 -2.92
C ARG A 136 8.68 -10.01 -1.58
N LEU A 137 7.64 -9.39 -1.05
CA LEU A 137 7.67 -8.72 0.25
C LEU A 137 8.00 -9.69 1.38
N TYR A 138 7.37 -10.86 1.40
CA TYR A 138 7.67 -11.92 2.35
C TYR A 138 9.16 -12.32 2.32
N LYS A 139 9.70 -12.62 1.14
CA LYS A 139 11.12 -12.97 0.97
C LYS A 139 12.06 -11.85 1.35
N LEU A 140 11.69 -10.59 1.06
CA LEU A 140 12.47 -9.42 1.43
C LEU A 140 12.54 -9.26 2.94
N SER A 141 11.39 -9.35 3.65
CA SER A 141 11.36 -9.23 5.11
C SER A 141 12.27 -10.27 5.79
N LEU A 142 12.23 -11.52 5.32
CA LEU A 142 13.13 -12.56 5.84
C LEU A 142 14.62 -12.27 5.55
N ARG A 143 14.94 -11.75 4.35
CA ARG A 143 16.33 -11.35 4.02
C ARG A 143 16.85 -10.23 4.90
N GLN A 144 15.95 -9.36 5.38
CA GLN A 144 16.27 -8.28 6.33
C GLN A 144 16.30 -8.77 7.80
N GLY A 145 16.16 -10.08 8.05
CA GLY A 145 16.11 -10.63 9.41
C GLY A 145 14.89 -10.14 10.20
N MET A 146 13.77 -9.97 9.53
CA MET A 146 12.48 -9.58 10.12
C MET A 146 11.51 -10.74 10.12
N SER A 147 10.49 -10.68 10.99
CA SER A 147 9.31 -11.53 10.85
C SER A 147 8.61 -11.28 9.51
N PRO A 148 7.84 -12.25 8.98
CA PRO A 148 7.11 -12.09 7.74
C PRO A 148 6.25 -10.83 7.72
N VAL A 149 6.44 -9.98 6.72
CA VAL A 149 5.65 -8.77 6.51
C VAL A 149 4.73 -8.97 5.33
N ASN A 150 3.50 -8.47 5.45
CA ASN A 150 2.51 -8.47 4.38
C ASN A 150 2.06 -7.03 4.04
N PRO A 151 1.45 -6.80 2.86
CA PRO A 151 1.05 -5.46 2.43
C PRO A 151 0.04 -4.76 3.36
N HIS A 152 -0.80 -5.52 4.07
CA HIS A 152 -1.75 -4.94 5.02
C HIS A 152 -1.05 -4.33 6.23
N MET A 153 0.04 -4.95 6.69
CA MET A 153 0.87 -4.39 7.76
C MET A 153 1.47 -3.05 7.35
N LEU A 154 2.03 -2.94 6.12
CA LEU A 154 2.57 -1.66 5.62
C LEU A 154 1.50 -0.57 5.53
N ARG A 155 0.32 -0.91 5.01
CA ARG A 155 -0.80 0.05 4.96
C ARG A 155 -1.26 0.46 6.35
N HIS A 156 -1.31 -0.48 7.31
CA HIS A 156 -1.66 -0.18 8.70
C HIS A 156 -0.61 0.71 9.35
N SER A 157 0.68 0.42 9.12
CA SER A 157 1.80 1.25 9.60
C SER A 157 1.74 2.66 9.05
N PHE A 158 1.46 2.82 7.74
CA PHE A 158 1.23 4.14 7.14
C PHE A 158 0.13 4.91 7.89
N ALA A 159 -1.04 4.27 8.10
CA ALA A 159 -2.16 4.91 8.77
C ALA A 159 -1.82 5.34 10.22
N THR A 160 -1.15 4.45 10.96
CA THR A 160 -0.75 4.70 12.35
C THR A 160 0.28 5.83 12.43
N HIS A 161 1.36 5.76 11.65
CA HIS A 161 2.44 6.74 11.70
C HIS A 161 1.97 8.13 11.19
N LEU A 162 1.12 8.15 10.17
CA LEU A 162 0.56 9.42 9.70
C LEU A 162 -0.40 10.03 10.73
N LEU A 163 -1.18 9.20 11.45
CA LEU A 163 -2.06 9.66 12.52
C LEU A 163 -1.27 10.24 13.70
N GLU A 164 -0.22 9.54 14.12
CA GLU A 164 0.67 10.00 15.19
C GLU A 164 1.37 11.32 14.85
N SER A 165 1.70 11.52 13.55
CA SER A 165 2.42 12.70 13.08
C SER A 165 1.51 13.89 12.78
N SER A 166 0.28 13.65 12.30
CA SER A 166 -0.64 14.70 11.84
C SER A 166 -1.78 14.99 12.81
N GLY A 167 -2.20 14.00 13.59
CA GLY A 167 -3.42 14.07 14.41
C GLY A 167 -4.73 14.09 13.61
N ASP A 168 -4.70 14.02 12.28
CA ASP A 168 -5.86 14.16 11.40
C ASP A 168 -6.42 12.80 10.95
N LEU A 169 -7.16 12.16 11.85
CA LEU A 169 -7.82 10.87 11.59
C LEU A 169 -8.76 10.92 10.37
N ARG A 170 -9.42 12.04 10.14
CA ARG A 170 -10.42 12.17 9.07
C ARG A 170 -9.78 12.13 7.70
N SER A 171 -8.75 12.92 7.48
CA SER A 171 -8.00 12.92 6.22
C SER A 171 -7.40 11.55 5.92
N ILE A 172 -6.90 10.86 6.95
CA ILE A 172 -6.35 9.50 6.80
C ILE A 172 -7.44 8.50 6.39
N GLN A 173 -8.62 8.56 7.01
CA GLN A 173 -9.74 7.69 6.62
C GLN A 173 -10.18 7.91 5.17
N GLU A 174 -10.19 9.15 4.69
CA GLU A 174 -10.47 9.46 3.29
C GLU A 174 -9.39 8.95 2.33
N MET A 175 -8.11 9.14 2.66
CA MET A 175 -6.99 8.56 1.91
C MET A 175 -7.10 7.05 1.81
N LEU A 176 -7.49 6.39 2.89
CA LEU A 176 -7.66 4.94 2.93
C LEU A 176 -8.94 4.46 2.23
N GLY A 177 -9.86 5.36 1.84
CA GLY A 177 -11.10 5.01 1.15
C GLY A 177 -12.10 4.28 2.04
N HIS A 178 -12.27 4.73 3.30
CA HIS A 178 -13.31 4.29 4.20
C HIS A 178 -14.60 5.07 3.91
N SER A 179 -15.61 4.39 3.35
CA SER A 179 -16.82 5.00 2.76
C SER A 179 -17.93 5.36 3.74
N SER A 180 -17.73 5.31 5.05
CA SER A 180 -18.82 5.35 6.02
C SER A 180 -19.09 6.71 6.69
N LEU A 181 -18.50 7.81 6.25
CA LEU A 181 -18.80 9.13 6.80
C LEU A 181 -19.59 9.98 5.80
N SER A 182 -20.83 10.27 6.16
CA SER A 182 -21.89 10.92 5.36
C SER A 182 -21.75 12.44 5.20
N THR A 183 -20.54 12.98 5.19
CA THR A 183 -20.33 14.41 4.95
C THR A 183 -19.15 14.61 4.03
N THR A 184 -19.46 14.89 2.77
CA THR A 184 -18.51 15.26 1.72
C THR A 184 -17.96 16.66 2.01
N GLN A 185 -16.96 16.77 2.88
CA GLN A 185 -16.04 17.89 2.77
C GLN A 185 -15.02 17.52 1.70
N ILE A 186 -14.98 18.31 0.65
CA ILE A 186 -14.01 18.19 -0.44
C ILE A 186 -12.64 18.53 0.16
N TYR A 187 -11.85 17.47 0.52
CA TYR A 187 -10.46 17.70 0.83
C TYR A 187 -9.75 18.14 -0.44
N THR A 188 -9.18 19.34 -0.36
CA THR A 188 -8.47 19.93 -1.50
C THR A 188 -7.10 19.31 -1.66
N LYS A 189 -6.53 19.41 -2.87
CA LYS A 189 -5.12 19.04 -3.12
C LYS A 189 -4.16 19.67 -2.10
N LEU A 190 -4.50 20.85 -1.58
CA LEU A 190 -3.69 21.57 -0.60
C LEU A 190 -3.57 20.80 0.74
N ASN A 191 -4.66 20.20 1.22
CA ASN A 191 -4.66 19.42 2.45
C ASN A 191 -3.82 18.15 2.29
N PHE A 192 -3.93 17.49 1.14
CA PHE A 192 -3.11 16.30 0.84
C PHE A 192 -1.62 16.63 0.64
N GLN A 193 -1.29 17.81 0.11
CA GLN A 193 0.10 18.27 0.04
C GLN A 193 0.70 18.55 1.42
N GLN A 194 -0.09 19.09 2.35
CA GLN A 194 0.35 19.27 3.74
C GLN A 194 0.59 17.92 4.42
N LEU A 195 -0.31 16.95 4.24
CA LEU A 195 -0.12 15.60 4.75
C LEU A 195 1.10 14.90 4.14
N ALA A 196 1.34 15.08 2.84
CA ALA A 196 2.54 14.56 2.19
C ALA A 196 3.83 15.14 2.80
N LYS A 197 3.87 16.44 3.09
CA LYS A 197 5.01 17.07 3.77
C LYS A 197 5.21 16.53 5.18
N ILE A 198 4.14 16.35 5.96
CA ILE A 198 4.20 15.76 7.29
C ILE A 198 4.74 14.33 7.19
N TYR A 199 4.23 13.54 6.25
CA TYR A 199 4.69 12.19 5.97
C TYR A 199 6.18 12.18 5.59
N ASP A 200 6.61 13.00 4.64
CA ASP A 200 8.01 13.05 4.18
C ASP A 200 8.97 13.41 5.32
N ASN A 201 8.57 14.31 6.22
CA ASN A 201 9.35 14.67 7.41
C ASN A 201 9.39 13.54 8.47
N SER A 202 8.33 12.73 8.52
CA SER A 202 8.20 11.60 9.45
C SER A 202 8.70 10.29 8.85
N HIS A 203 9.06 10.29 7.54
CA HIS A 203 9.52 9.10 6.86
C HIS A 203 10.82 8.58 7.50
N PRO A 204 10.96 7.25 7.70
CA PRO A 204 12.15 6.69 8.33
C PRO A 204 13.49 7.10 7.67
N HIS A 205 13.48 7.35 6.36
CA HIS A 205 14.67 7.83 5.64
C HIS A 205 15.00 9.32 5.88
N ALA A 206 14.04 10.14 6.33
CA ALA A 206 14.28 11.58 6.56
C ALA A 206 15.33 11.83 7.64
N LYS A 207 15.48 10.92 8.61
CA LYS A 207 16.47 11.02 9.70
C LYS A 207 17.92 10.75 9.27
N LYS A 208 18.17 10.34 8.03
CA LYS A 208 19.53 10.06 7.50
C LYS A 208 20.14 11.21 6.70
N GLU A 209 19.37 12.26 6.43
CA GLU A 209 19.82 13.41 5.61
C GLU A 209 20.37 14.58 6.47
N ASN A 210 20.50 14.41 7.80
CA ASN A 210 21.09 15.39 8.73
C ASN A 210 22.44 14.93 9.26
#